data_0648524685c530599650df77792516f5
#
_entry.id   0648524685c530599650df77792516f5
#
_cell.length_a   1.000
_cell.length_b   1.000
_cell.length_c   1.000
_cell.angle_alpha   90.00
_cell.angle_beta   90.00
_cell.angle_gamma   90.00
#
_symmetry.space_group_name_H-M   'P 1'
#
loop_
_entity.id
_entity.type
_entity.pdbx_description
1 polymer ?
#
loop_
_entity_poly.entity_id
_entity_poly.type
_entity_poly.pdbx_seq_one_letter_code
_entity_poly.pdbx_strand_id
1 'polypeptide(L)'
;KSKENEPTKEIEFVSGTKKVNKEKGTIESTLILDFEPKDDLELAKLHKIDLTKYIITNYWSKLLPNGKFTSSVFSKRKQPKDYTLEDFEKFLKTYVPNFTLPETKNHNPILDTIDVELSIADFHLAKKTLEGESILDKQIQFIDVVADLLFKVTNNYNINTIVFPIGNDYFHTDNYQNNTTNGTPQDVLSGYDNEYEKGFDLLVGAIQLLNLNAKNIEVILVQGNHDRTKSFYLAHALEVFFKGNKKIKFKREHSTTKYTILGNTFIGYHHGNCKIEDLPLIFATNKDSSVAFGNALYRHVHTGDKHHYMAKEVKGVRIQQMPSLSG
;
A
#
# COMPACT_ATOMS: atom_id res chain seq x y z
N LYS A 1 -24.83 -8.65 49.82
CA LYS A 1 -25.52 -9.79 49.18
C LYS A 1 -24.59 -10.29 48.07
N SER A 2 -23.94 -11.38 48.39
CA SER A 2 -23.06 -12.18 47.55
C SER A 2 -23.84 -12.74 46.35
N LYS A 3 -23.30 -12.54 45.11
CA LYS A 3 -23.73 -13.34 43.96
C LYS A 3 -22.95 -14.66 44.02
N GLU A 4 -23.66 -15.73 44.22
CA GLU A 4 -23.16 -17.09 44.10
C GLU A 4 -22.67 -17.37 42.70
N ASN A 5 -21.46 -17.92 42.59
CA ASN A 5 -20.90 -18.49 41.40
C ASN A 5 -21.64 -19.80 41.08
N GLU A 6 -22.37 -19.83 39.97
CA GLU A 6 -22.85 -21.10 39.42
C GLU A 6 -21.63 -21.92 38.94
N PRO A 7 -21.59 -23.22 39.21
CA PRO A 7 -20.47 -24.05 38.77
C PRO A 7 -20.49 -24.21 37.25
N THR A 8 -19.37 -23.89 36.63
CA THR A 8 -19.07 -24.21 35.22
C THR A 8 -19.17 -25.72 35.02
N LYS A 9 -20.23 -26.21 34.38
CA LYS A 9 -20.34 -27.61 33.97
C LYS A 9 -19.21 -27.91 33.00
N GLU A 10 -18.32 -28.83 33.33
CA GLU A 10 -17.39 -29.44 32.39
C GLU A 10 -18.18 -30.08 31.25
N ILE A 11 -17.84 -29.70 30.01
CA ILE A 11 -18.53 -30.17 28.80
C ILE A 11 -17.87 -31.47 28.38
N GLU A 12 -18.51 -32.61 28.61
CA GLU A 12 -18.05 -33.90 28.08
C GLU A 12 -18.31 -33.99 26.56
N PHE A 13 -17.25 -34.18 25.81
CA PHE A 13 -17.31 -34.45 24.37
C PHE A 13 -17.57 -35.95 24.12
N VAL A 14 -18.66 -36.27 23.46
CA VAL A 14 -19.02 -37.66 23.19
C VAL A 14 -18.41 -38.19 21.89
N SER A 15 -18.35 -37.42 20.81
CA SER A 15 -17.61 -37.68 19.55
C SER A 15 -17.74 -36.48 18.60
N GLY A 16 -16.81 -36.32 17.65
CA GLY A 16 -16.93 -35.28 16.63
C GLY A 16 -15.92 -35.39 15.49
N THR A 17 -16.20 -34.70 14.39
CA THR A 17 -15.29 -34.58 13.25
C THR A 17 -15.01 -33.09 12.97
N LYS A 18 -13.77 -32.78 12.63
CA LYS A 18 -13.37 -31.43 12.22
C LYS A 18 -12.52 -31.50 10.96
N LYS A 19 -12.97 -30.80 9.91
CA LYS A 19 -12.24 -30.64 8.65
C LYS A 19 -11.81 -29.19 8.51
N VAL A 20 -10.52 -28.97 8.28
CA VAL A 20 -9.95 -27.65 8.02
C VAL A 20 -9.41 -27.62 6.62
N ASN A 21 -9.97 -26.79 5.76
CA ASN A 21 -9.45 -26.54 4.41
C ASN A 21 -8.65 -25.23 4.44
N LYS A 22 -7.33 -25.34 4.45
CA LYS A 22 -6.43 -24.19 4.52
C LYS A 22 -6.47 -23.33 3.26
N GLU A 23 -6.63 -23.95 2.08
CA GLU A 23 -6.68 -23.24 0.79
C GLU A 23 -7.95 -22.39 0.66
N LYS A 24 -9.11 -22.96 1.04
CA LYS A 24 -10.39 -22.25 1.01
C LYS A 24 -10.65 -21.41 2.26
N GLY A 25 -9.80 -21.50 3.27
CA GLY A 25 -9.98 -20.81 4.54
C GLY A 25 -11.28 -21.21 5.26
N THR A 26 -11.73 -22.47 5.14
CA THR A 26 -12.97 -22.94 5.74
C THR A 26 -12.76 -23.99 6.81
N ILE A 27 -13.65 -23.99 7.80
CA ILE A 27 -13.70 -25.02 8.85
C ILE A 27 -15.11 -25.60 8.86
N GLU A 28 -15.19 -26.91 8.74
CA GLU A 28 -16.41 -27.69 8.95
C GLU A 28 -16.21 -28.54 10.21
N SER A 29 -17.13 -28.45 11.16
CA SER A 29 -17.03 -29.20 12.41
C SER A 29 -18.38 -29.75 12.80
N THR A 30 -18.46 -31.02 13.14
CA THR A 30 -19.65 -31.69 13.62
C THR A 30 -19.35 -32.33 14.97
N LEU A 31 -20.19 -32.09 15.96
CA LEU A 31 -20.11 -32.62 17.31
C LEU A 31 -21.42 -33.31 17.72
N ILE A 32 -21.35 -34.24 18.64
CA ILE A 32 -22.53 -34.79 19.35
C ILE A 32 -22.50 -34.23 20.77
N LEU A 33 -23.58 -33.54 21.14
CA LEU A 33 -23.73 -32.80 22.39
C LEU A 33 -24.93 -33.32 23.17
N ASP A 34 -24.91 -33.13 24.48
CA ASP A 34 -26.02 -33.46 25.39
C ASP A 34 -27.08 -32.33 25.48
N PHE A 35 -26.83 -31.21 24.82
CA PHE A 35 -27.73 -30.05 24.80
C PHE A 35 -27.64 -29.34 23.43
N GLU A 36 -28.62 -28.49 23.15
CA GLU A 36 -28.65 -27.65 21.97
C GLU A 36 -27.90 -26.32 22.22
N PRO A 37 -26.90 -25.91 21.39
CA PRO A 37 -26.23 -24.64 21.53
C PRO A 37 -27.20 -23.46 21.32
N LYS A 38 -27.03 -22.38 22.12
CA LYS A 38 -27.96 -21.26 22.13
C LYS A 38 -27.59 -20.09 21.22
N ASP A 39 -26.31 -19.90 20.97
CA ASP A 39 -25.78 -18.76 20.19
C ASP A 39 -24.43 -19.07 19.53
N ASP A 40 -23.97 -18.13 18.70
CA ASP A 40 -22.71 -18.25 17.96
C ASP A 40 -21.45 -18.29 18.87
N LEU A 41 -21.50 -17.68 20.05
CA LEU A 41 -20.38 -17.70 21.00
C LEU A 41 -20.23 -19.09 21.62
N GLU A 42 -21.35 -19.69 22.01
CA GLU A 42 -21.38 -21.06 22.52
C GLU A 42 -20.96 -22.07 21.44
N LEU A 43 -21.50 -21.92 20.22
CA LEU A 43 -21.07 -22.71 19.07
C LEU A 43 -19.56 -22.60 18.81
N ALA A 44 -19.03 -21.38 18.76
CA ALA A 44 -17.61 -21.16 18.52
C ALA A 44 -16.74 -21.82 19.60
N LYS A 45 -17.14 -21.71 20.86
CA LYS A 45 -16.44 -22.33 22.00
C LYS A 45 -16.46 -23.86 21.91
N LEU A 46 -17.62 -24.45 21.66
CA LEU A 46 -17.80 -25.90 21.53
C LEU A 46 -17.01 -26.46 20.34
N HIS A 47 -17.11 -25.84 19.19
CA HIS A 47 -16.44 -26.28 17.96
C HIS A 47 -14.98 -25.81 17.84
N LYS A 48 -14.46 -25.12 18.88
CA LYS A 48 -13.10 -24.53 18.94
C LYS A 48 -12.79 -23.70 17.68
N ILE A 49 -13.68 -22.75 17.36
CA ILE A 49 -13.57 -21.80 16.27
C ILE A 49 -13.12 -20.46 16.84
N ASP A 50 -12.00 -19.93 16.35
CA ASP A 50 -11.50 -18.62 16.70
C ASP A 50 -12.30 -17.52 15.98
N LEU A 51 -13.25 -16.89 16.67
CA LEU A 51 -14.09 -15.82 16.12
C LEU A 51 -13.31 -14.54 15.80
N THR A 52 -12.06 -14.41 16.20
CA THR A 52 -11.21 -13.29 15.74
C THR A 52 -10.78 -13.48 14.28
N LYS A 53 -10.63 -14.73 13.84
CA LYS A 53 -10.14 -15.13 12.51
C LYS A 53 -11.22 -15.66 11.59
N TYR A 54 -12.32 -16.19 12.13
CA TYR A 54 -13.38 -16.86 11.38
C TYR A 54 -14.75 -16.28 11.72
N ILE A 55 -15.65 -16.36 10.75
CA ILE A 55 -17.08 -16.09 10.93
C ILE A 55 -17.86 -17.37 10.71
N ILE A 56 -18.83 -17.68 11.59
CA ILE A 56 -19.77 -18.78 11.38
C ILE A 56 -20.75 -18.32 10.30
N THR A 57 -20.78 -19.04 9.18
CA THR A 57 -21.66 -18.71 8.05
C THR A 57 -22.94 -19.50 8.06
N ASN A 58 -22.86 -20.76 8.52
CA ASN A 58 -24.00 -21.63 8.66
C ASN A 58 -23.81 -22.55 9.86
N TYR A 59 -24.90 -22.84 10.57
CA TYR A 59 -24.94 -23.92 11.53
C TYR A 59 -26.30 -24.64 11.49
N TRP A 60 -26.34 -25.86 11.95
CA TRP A 60 -27.54 -26.58 12.18
C TRP A 60 -27.36 -27.55 13.37
N SER A 61 -28.46 -27.77 14.09
CA SER A 61 -28.54 -28.81 15.11
C SER A 61 -29.71 -29.73 14.84
N LYS A 62 -29.60 -30.98 15.24
CA LYS A 62 -30.67 -31.99 15.11
C LYS A 62 -30.68 -32.89 16.32
N LEU A 63 -31.86 -33.04 16.92
CA LEU A 63 -32.08 -33.99 17.99
C LEU A 63 -32.00 -35.42 17.43
N LEU A 64 -31.20 -36.26 18.04
CA LEU A 64 -31.04 -37.68 17.71
C LEU A 64 -32.05 -38.55 18.51
N PRO A 65 -32.36 -39.80 18.06
CA PRO A 65 -33.26 -40.71 18.78
C PRO A 65 -32.80 -41.06 20.21
N ASN A 66 -31.53 -40.92 20.50
CA ASN A 66 -30.93 -41.17 21.85
C ASN A 66 -30.98 -39.96 22.77
N GLY A 67 -31.70 -38.89 22.41
CA GLY A 67 -31.83 -37.67 23.21
C GLY A 67 -30.65 -36.70 23.14
N LYS A 68 -29.62 -37.00 22.33
CA LYS A 68 -28.48 -36.10 22.08
C LYS A 68 -28.69 -35.24 20.88
N PHE A 69 -27.91 -34.17 20.72
CA PHE A 69 -27.96 -33.27 19.57
C PHE A 69 -26.72 -33.44 18.71
N THR A 70 -26.92 -33.55 17.39
CA THR A 70 -25.84 -33.33 16.43
C THR A 70 -25.76 -31.83 16.15
N SER A 71 -24.63 -31.22 16.41
CA SER A 71 -24.35 -29.83 16.08
C SER A 71 -23.30 -29.78 14.96
N SER A 72 -23.60 -29.09 13.87
CA SER A 72 -22.69 -28.90 12.76
C SER A 72 -22.52 -27.42 12.45
N VAL A 73 -21.28 -26.98 12.31
CA VAL A 73 -20.91 -25.59 12.03
C VAL A 73 -20.05 -25.54 10.80
N PHE A 74 -20.39 -24.62 9.90
CA PHE A 74 -19.55 -24.21 8.79
C PHE A 74 -19.06 -22.77 9.04
N SER A 75 -17.76 -22.59 9.06
CA SER A 75 -17.15 -21.28 9.24
C SER A 75 -16.17 -20.94 8.12
N LYS A 76 -16.08 -19.68 7.77
CA LYS A 76 -15.20 -19.14 6.75
C LYS A 76 -14.23 -18.15 7.40
N ARG A 77 -12.98 -18.12 6.96
CA ARG A 77 -12.02 -17.12 7.39
C ARG A 77 -12.61 -15.74 7.11
N LYS A 78 -12.55 -14.86 8.10
CA LYS A 78 -12.93 -13.47 7.89
C LYS A 78 -12.06 -12.93 6.77
N GLN A 79 -12.69 -12.40 5.73
CA GLN A 79 -11.97 -11.55 4.80
C GLN A 79 -11.42 -10.37 5.61
N PRO A 80 -10.25 -9.84 5.29
CA PRO A 80 -9.81 -8.58 5.86
C PRO A 80 -11.00 -7.62 5.73
N LYS A 81 -11.38 -6.99 6.83
CA LYS A 81 -12.43 -5.98 6.81
C LYS A 81 -11.98 -4.93 5.81
N ASP A 82 -12.77 -4.63 4.80
CA ASP A 82 -12.51 -3.50 3.93
C ASP A 82 -12.45 -2.28 4.83
N TYR A 83 -11.28 -1.67 4.93
CA TYR A 83 -11.07 -0.52 5.78
C TYR A 83 -11.78 0.68 5.16
N THR A 84 -12.54 1.37 5.97
CA THR A 84 -13.19 2.62 5.58
C THR A 84 -12.18 3.78 5.62
N LEU A 85 -12.50 4.91 5.01
CA LEU A 85 -11.74 6.15 5.16
C LEU A 85 -11.52 6.49 6.65
N GLU A 86 -12.54 6.24 7.47
CA GLU A 86 -12.54 6.46 8.91
C GLU A 86 -11.52 5.55 9.64
N ASP A 87 -11.42 4.29 9.22
CA ASP A 87 -10.42 3.35 9.74
C ASP A 87 -9.00 3.80 9.36
N PHE A 88 -8.81 4.33 8.13
CA PHE A 88 -7.52 4.86 7.68
C PHE A 88 -7.15 6.16 8.39
N GLU A 89 -8.07 7.10 8.57
CA GLU A 89 -7.84 8.30 9.39
C GLU A 89 -7.48 7.94 10.83
N LYS A 90 -8.17 6.95 11.41
CA LYS A 90 -7.85 6.43 12.74
C LYS A 90 -6.49 5.77 12.75
N PHE A 91 -6.15 4.98 11.73
CA PHE A 91 -4.84 4.40 11.56
C PHE A 91 -3.76 5.48 11.50
N LEU A 92 -3.90 6.50 10.64
CA LEU A 92 -2.95 7.61 10.58
C LEU A 92 -2.78 8.36 11.90
N LYS A 93 -3.86 8.52 12.68
CA LYS A 93 -3.81 9.16 14.01
C LYS A 93 -3.15 8.28 15.07
N THR A 94 -3.22 6.98 14.93
CA THR A 94 -2.70 5.99 15.90
C THR A 94 -1.42 5.30 15.41
N TYR A 95 -1.08 5.48 14.13
CA TYR A 95 0.11 4.89 13.54
C TYR A 95 1.36 5.47 14.17
N VAL A 96 2.10 4.61 14.85
CA VAL A 96 3.44 4.91 15.34
C VAL A 96 4.40 4.16 14.45
N PRO A 97 5.17 4.85 13.59
CA PRO A 97 6.20 4.19 12.78
C PRO A 97 7.17 3.42 13.68
N ASN A 98 7.76 2.35 13.16
CA ASN A 98 8.78 1.58 13.88
C ASN A 98 10.02 2.40 14.28
N PHE A 99 10.07 3.67 13.91
CA PHE A 99 11.03 4.68 14.36
C PHE A 99 10.23 5.93 14.75
N THR A 100 10.75 6.67 15.71
CA THR A 100 10.15 7.91 16.16
C THR A 100 10.39 8.99 15.10
N LEU A 101 9.32 9.39 14.38
CA LEU A 101 9.38 10.64 13.64
C LEU A 101 9.66 11.74 14.64
N PRO A 102 10.69 12.56 14.46
CA PRO A 102 10.85 13.73 15.28
C PRO A 102 9.57 14.58 15.12
N GLU A 103 9.01 15.03 16.24
CA GLU A 103 7.99 16.08 16.24
C GLU A 103 8.43 17.17 15.25
N THR A 104 7.48 17.75 14.49
CA THR A 104 7.71 18.78 13.47
C THR A 104 8.96 19.57 13.76
N LYS A 105 10.05 19.25 13.08
CA LYS A 105 11.32 19.94 13.33
C LYS A 105 11.11 21.39 12.94
N ASN A 106 11.02 22.25 13.94
CA ASN A 106 11.35 23.64 13.74
C ASN A 106 12.69 23.68 12.98
N HIS A 107 12.73 24.43 11.88
CA HIS A 107 13.96 24.66 11.12
C HIS A 107 15.13 24.88 12.08
N ASN A 108 16.04 23.91 12.13
CA ASN A 108 17.20 24.02 13.00
C ASN A 108 18.24 24.90 12.31
N PRO A 109 18.52 26.11 12.81
CA PRO A 109 19.41 27.04 12.14
C PRO A 109 20.88 26.57 12.02
N ILE A 110 21.22 25.49 12.72
CA ILE A 110 22.56 24.88 12.70
C ILE A 110 22.71 23.89 11.54
N LEU A 111 21.60 23.34 11.04
CA LEU A 111 21.64 22.34 9.98
C LEU A 111 21.57 22.96 8.58
N ASP A 112 22.37 22.44 7.67
CA ASP A 112 22.29 22.79 6.25
C ASP A 112 20.90 22.48 5.68
N THR A 113 20.50 23.27 4.70
CA THR A 113 19.23 23.10 3.99
C THR A 113 19.46 22.48 2.63
N ILE A 114 18.78 21.39 2.35
CA ILE A 114 18.91 20.62 1.09
C ILE A 114 17.57 20.42 0.40
N ASP A 115 17.62 20.13 -0.89
CA ASP A 115 16.52 19.55 -1.65
C ASP A 115 16.69 18.03 -1.72
N VAL A 116 15.60 17.30 -1.68
CA VAL A 116 15.59 15.83 -1.58
C VAL A 116 14.64 15.24 -2.60
N GLU A 117 15.04 14.17 -3.26
CA GLU A 117 14.12 13.29 -3.96
C GLU A 117 13.81 12.07 -3.08
N LEU A 118 12.53 11.73 -2.97
CA LEU A 118 12.05 10.53 -2.32
C LEU A 118 11.28 9.72 -3.36
N SER A 119 11.93 8.70 -3.93
CA SER A 119 11.41 7.92 -5.04
C SER A 119 11.06 6.50 -4.62
N ILE A 120 9.82 6.10 -4.89
CA ILE A 120 9.31 4.75 -4.73
C ILE A 120 8.67 4.35 -6.06
N ALA A 121 9.12 3.23 -6.64
CA ALA A 121 8.62 2.72 -7.91
C ALA A 121 8.08 1.30 -7.76
N ASP A 122 7.25 0.87 -8.71
CA ASP A 122 6.75 -0.51 -8.83
C ASP A 122 6.14 -1.04 -7.52
N PHE A 123 5.30 -0.21 -6.89
CA PHE A 123 4.65 -0.57 -5.63
C PHE A 123 3.57 -1.63 -5.83
N HIS A 124 2.84 -1.57 -6.95
CA HIS A 124 1.80 -2.51 -7.30
C HIS A 124 0.80 -2.76 -6.17
N LEU A 125 0.21 -1.69 -5.64
CA LEU A 125 -0.85 -1.81 -4.62
C LEU A 125 -1.91 -2.79 -5.11
N ALA A 126 -2.36 -3.66 -4.24
CA ALA A 126 -3.27 -4.78 -4.51
C ALA A 126 -2.69 -5.94 -5.34
N LYS A 127 -1.39 -5.98 -5.65
CA LYS A 127 -0.76 -7.20 -6.17
C LYS A 127 -0.88 -8.32 -5.14
N LYS A 128 -1.38 -9.46 -5.58
CA LYS A 128 -1.46 -10.67 -4.74
C LYS A 128 -0.09 -11.30 -4.62
N THR A 129 0.36 -11.52 -3.39
CA THR A 129 1.63 -12.19 -3.09
C THR A 129 1.38 -13.60 -2.55
N LEU A 130 2.40 -14.45 -2.63
CA LEU A 130 2.35 -15.82 -2.07
C LEU A 130 2.26 -15.81 -0.54
N GLU A 131 2.75 -14.75 0.09
CA GLU A 131 2.77 -14.58 1.55
C GLU A 131 1.41 -14.21 2.14
N GLY A 132 0.43 -13.87 1.29
CA GLY A 132 -0.95 -13.60 1.68
C GLY A 132 -1.13 -12.26 2.40
N GLU A 133 -0.30 -11.27 2.07
CA GLU A 133 -0.43 -9.89 2.55
C GLU A 133 -1.80 -9.30 2.19
N SER A 134 -2.32 -8.44 3.05
CA SER A 134 -3.50 -7.62 2.78
C SER A 134 -3.11 -6.27 2.15
N ILE A 135 -4.10 -5.54 1.62
CA ILE A 135 -3.89 -4.14 1.19
C ILE A 135 -3.37 -3.28 2.34
N LEU A 136 -3.85 -3.51 3.57
CA LEU A 136 -3.37 -2.76 4.74
C LEU A 136 -1.89 -3.02 5.01
N ASP A 137 -1.43 -4.28 4.93
CA ASP A 137 -0.02 -4.59 5.13
C ASP A 137 0.86 -3.83 4.13
N LYS A 138 0.41 -3.75 2.87
CA LYS A 138 1.09 -2.96 1.84
C LYS A 138 1.05 -1.45 2.12
N GLN A 139 -0.07 -0.92 2.60
CA GLN A 139 -0.16 0.49 2.98
C GLN A 139 0.81 0.80 4.13
N ILE A 140 0.89 -0.06 5.15
CA ILE A 140 1.84 0.06 6.26
C ILE A 140 3.27 0.04 5.73
N GLN A 141 3.61 -0.94 4.89
CA GLN A 141 4.94 -1.05 4.28
C GLN A 141 5.34 0.24 3.54
N PHE A 142 4.43 0.82 2.75
CA PHE A 142 4.70 2.05 2.00
C PHE A 142 4.99 3.23 2.94
N ILE A 143 4.14 3.44 3.95
CA ILE A 143 4.32 4.54 4.92
C ILE A 143 5.58 4.34 5.75
N ASP A 144 5.90 3.11 6.16
CA ASP A 144 7.15 2.81 6.89
C ASP A 144 8.38 3.18 6.06
N VAL A 145 8.38 2.87 4.76
CA VAL A 145 9.48 3.24 3.86
C VAL A 145 9.57 4.76 3.71
N VAL A 146 8.44 5.46 3.48
CA VAL A 146 8.42 6.94 3.38
C VAL A 146 8.98 7.56 4.66
N ALA A 147 8.52 7.07 5.79
CA ALA A 147 8.92 7.58 7.10
C ALA A 147 10.41 7.29 7.40
N ASP A 148 10.92 6.09 7.09
CA ASP A 148 12.34 5.73 7.27
C ASP A 148 13.26 6.61 6.40
N LEU A 149 12.92 6.80 5.13
CA LEU A 149 13.67 7.65 4.22
C LEU A 149 13.69 9.11 4.73
N LEU A 150 12.53 9.60 5.17
CA LEU A 150 12.41 10.95 5.70
C LEU A 150 13.23 11.13 6.99
N PHE A 151 13.18 10.16 7.90
CA PHE A 151 13.95 10.17 9.15
C PHE A 151 15.46 10.23 8.89
N LYS A 152 15.98 9.45 7.96
CA LYS A 152 17.40 9.46 7.58
C LYS A 152 17.89 10.84 7.15
N VAL A 153 17.04 11.61 6.47
CA VAL A 153 17.37 12.96 6.02
C VAL A 153 17.22 13.98 7.15
N THR A 154 16.06 13.98 7.83
CA THR A 154 15.72 15.03 8.81
C THR A 154 16.59 15.04 10.05
N ASN A 155 17.31 13.95 10.34
CA ASN A 155 18.29 13.92 11.42
C ASN A 155 19.51 14.81 11.18
N ASN A 156 19.85 15.05 9.90
CA ASN A 156 21.09 15.71 9.52
C ASN A 156 20.87 17.02 8.76
N TYR A 157 19.69 17.23 8.18
CA TYR A 157 19.42 18.35 7.29
C TYR A 157 18.03 18.93 7.51
N ASN A 158 17.90 20.22 7.22
CA ASN A 158 16.61 20.84 6.95
C ASN A 158 16.23 20.58 5.48
N ILE A 159 14.96 20.37 5.21
CA ILE A 159 14.51 20.12 3.84
C ILE A 159 13.81 21.36 3.29
N ASN A 160 14.34 21.89 2.17
CA ASN A 160 13.67 22.96 1.42
C ASN A 160 12.57 22.39 0.51
N THR A 161 12.93 21.48 -0.39
CA THR A 161 11.97 20.85 -1.31
C THR A 161 12.11 19.34 -1.24
N ILE A 162 10.96 18.65 -1.15
CA ILE A 162 10.90 17.23 -1.44
C ILE A 162 10.29 17.04 -2.83
N VAL A 163 11.01 16.39 -3.72
CA VAL A 163 10.48 15.87 -4.97
C VAL A 163 9.98 14.46 -4.73
N PHE A 164 8.69 14.23 -5.00
CA PHE A 164 8.02 12.97 -4.74
C PHE A 164 7.39 12.43 -6.02
N PRO A 165 8.11 11.58 -6.76
CA PRO A 165 7.55 10.87 -7.90
C PRO A 165 6.47 9.89 -7.45
N ILE A 166 5.30 9.93 -8.08
CA ILE A 166 4.16 9.02 -7.88
C ILE A 166 3.77 8.35 -9.18
N GLY A 167 2.95 7.32 -9.13
CA GLY A 167 2.68 6.46 -10.28
C GLY A 167 3.80 5.43 -10.45
N ASN A 168 4.32 5.27 -11.67
CA ASN A 168 5.40 4.34 -11.96
C ASN A 168 5.04 2.92 -11.50
N ASP A 169 3.86 2.43 -11.94
CA ASP A 169 3.24 1.19 -11.50
C ASP A 169 2.90 1.19 -9.99
N TYR A 170 2.31 2.29 -9.53
CA TYR A 170 1.78 2.41 -8.17
C TYR A 170 0.61 1.45 -7.93
N PHE A 171 -0.34 1.36 -8.88
CA PHE A 171 -1.40 0.36 -8.87
C PHE A 171 -1.00 -0.88 -9.68
N HIS A 172 -1.60 -2.01 -9.32
CA HIS A 172 -1.34 -3.26 -10.03
C HIS A 172 -2.16 -3.40 -11.32
N THR A 173 -3.28 -2.68 -11.43
CA THR A 173 -4.21 -2.74 -12.57
C THR A 173 -4.71 -1.38 -12.99
N ASP A 174 -5.15 -1.25 -14.27
CA ASP A 174 -5.63 0.00 -14.86
C ASP A 174 -7.15 0.09 -15.04
N ASN A 175 -7.86 -1.04 -14.97
CA ASN A 175 -9.29 -1.09 -15.31
C ASN A 175 -10.09 -2.13 -14.50
N TYR A 176 -11.41 -2.08 -14.62
CA TYR A 176 -12.36 -2.97 -13.92
C TYR A 176 -12.21 -4.46 -14.26
N GLN A 177 -11.57 -4.81 -15.35
CA GLN A 177 -11.29 -6.19 -15.73
C GLN A 177 -10.03 -6.74 -15.05
N ASN A 178 -9.42 -5.97 -14.17
CA ASN A 178 -8.14 -6.28 -13.51
C ASN A 178 -7.00 -6.51 -14.51
N ASN A 179 -6.97 -5.71 -15.57
CA ASN A 179 -5.89 -5.75 -16.56
C ASN A 179 -4.96 -4.55 -16.41
N THR A 180 -3.72 -4.74 -16.87
CA THR A 180 -2.78 -3.63 -17.10
C THR A 180 -3.30 -2.70 -18.19
N THR A 181 -2.66 -1.56 -18.41
CA THR A 181 -2.97 -0.63 -19.50
C THR A 181 -3.00 -1.31 -20.87
N ASN A 182 -2.13 -2.30 -21.09
CA ASN A 182 -2.03 -3.05 -22.34
C ASN A 182 -2.95 -4.30 -22.40
N GLY A 183 -3.81 -4.50 -21.40
CA GLY A 183 -4.79 -5.59 -21.39
C GLY A 183 -4.30 -6.91 -20.81
N THR A 184 -3.13 -6.96 -20.17
CA THR A 184 -2.65 -8.18 -19.50
C THR A 184 -3.40 -8.41 -18.18
N PRO A 185 -4.09 -9.55 -18.00
CA PRO A 185 -4.80 -9.89 -16.77
C PRO A 185 -3.84 -9.99 -15.57
N GLN A 186 -4.30 -9.53 -14.41
CA GLN A 186 -3.54 -9.52 -13.16
C GLN A 186 -4.33 -10.17 -12.02
N ASP A 187 -3.62 -10.84 -11.11
CA ASP A 187 -4.19 -11.38 -9.88
C ASP A 187 -4.17 -10.30 -8.79
N VAL A 188 -5.33 -9.96 -8.27
CA VAL A 188 -5.49 -8.83 -7.34
C VAL A 188 -6.04 -9.25 -5.98
N LEU A 189 -5.69 -8.49 -4.96
CA LEU A 189 -6.18 -8.66 -3.58
C LEU A 189 -7.60 -8.11 -3.39
N SER A 190 -8.01 -7.15 -4.22
CA SER A 190 -9.31 -6.48 -4.10
C SER A 190 -9.82 -5.97 -5.45
N GLY A 191 -11.09 -5.54 -5.49
CA GLY A 191 -11.68 -4.90 -6.66
C GLY A 191 -11.08 -3.52 -6.96
N TYR A 192 -11.27 -3.08 -8.20
CA TYR A 192 -10.75 -1.83 -8.75
C TYR A 192 -11.04 -0.60 -7.90
N ASP A 193 -12.29 -0.44 -7.43
CA ASP A 193 -12.72 0.72 -6.66
C ASP A 193 -11.99 0.80 -5.32
N ASN A 194 -11.94 -0.32 -4.60
CA ASN A 194 -11.26 -0.39 -3.30
C ASN A 194 -9.75 -0.15 -3.44
N GLU A 195 -9.12 -0.70 -4.49
CA GLU A 195 -7.71 -0.43 -4.79
C GLU A 195 -7.46 1.06 -5.00
N TYR A 196 -8.35 1.75 -5.76
CA TYR A 196 -8.22 3.17 -6.03
C TYR A 196 -8.39 4.02 -4.76
N GLU A 197 -9.45 3.78 -3.98
CA GLU A 197 -9.71 4.50 -2.73
C GLU A 197 -8.54 4.35 -1.75
N LYS A 198 -8.09 3.11 -1.52
CA LYS A 198 -6.94 2.84 -0.63
C LYS A 198 -5.65 3.47 -1.12
N GLY A 199 -5.43 3.49 -2.43
CA GLY A 199 -4.27 4.14 -3.03
C GLY A 199 -4.32 5.66 -2.91
N PHE A 200 -5.48 6.27 -3.10
CA PHE A 200 -5.68 7.71 -2.91
C PHE A 200 -5.41 8.11 -1.45
N ASP A 201 -6.06 7.43 -0.49
CA ASP A 201 -5.89 7.69 0.93
C ASP A 201 -4.43 7.55 1.38
N LEU A 202 -3.74 6.52 0.88
CA LEU A 202 -2.33 6.28 1.17
C LEU A 202 -1.45 7.45 0.73
N LEU A 203 -1.62 7.93 -0.51
CA LEU A 203 -0.82 9.06 -1.01
C LEU A 203 -1.22 10.38 -0.35
N VAL A 204 -2.48 10.60 0.01
CA VAL A 204 -2.87 11.75 0.83
C VAL A 204 -2.10 11.74 2.14
N GLY A 205 -2.06 10.62 2.85
CA GLY A 205 -1.32 10.49 4.09
C GLY A 205 0.19 10.69 3.92
N ALA A 206 0.78 10.07 2.89
CA ALA A 206 2.20 10.24 2.59
C ALA A 206 2.56 11.71 2.29
N ILE A 207 1.81 12.38 1.41
CA ILE A 207 2.05 13.80 1.08
C ILE A 207 1.86 14.71 2.30
N GLN A 208 0.89 14.43 3.16
CA GLN A 208 0.73 15.16 4.42
C GLN A 208 1.94 14.99 5.33
N LEU A 209 2.46 13.77 5.47
CA LEU A 209 3.67 13.48 6.23
C LEU A 209 4.88 14.25 5.68
N LEU A 210 5.06 14.26 4.36
CA LEU A 210 6.13 15.01 3.71
C LEU A 210 5.98 16.53 3.96
N ASN A 211 4.75 17.05 3.88
CA ASN A 211 4.44 18.48 4.07
C ASN A 211 4.74 18.99 5.50
N LEU A 212 4.76 18.12 6.49
CA LEU A 212 5.18 18.47 7.85
C LEU A 212 6.68 18.68 7.96
N ASN A 213 7.48 18.13 7.05
CA ASN A 213 8.94 18.05 7.16
C ASN A 213 9.70 18.86 6.10
N ALA A 214 9.02 19.47 5.13
CA ALA A 214 9.64 20.28 4.08
C ALA A 214 8.92 21.62 3.91
N LYS A 215 9.64 22.60 3.34
CA LYS A 215 9.04 23.89 2.98
C LYS A 215 8.16 23.78 1.75
N ASN A 216 8.55 22.95 0.78
CA ASN A 216 7.85 22.73 -0.48
C ASN A 216 7.83 21.25 -0.85
N ILE A 217 6.80 20.85 -1.59
CA ILE A 217 6.69 19.51 -2.18
C ILE A 217 6.37 19.64 -3.66
N GLU A 218 7.10 18.91 -4.47
CA GLU A 218 6.85 18.74 -5.89
C GLU A 218 6.46 17.30 -6.16
N VAL A 219 5.18 17.05 -6.43
CA VAL A 219 4.66 15.72 -6.79
C VAL A 219 4.72 15.56 -8.30
N ILE A 220 5.39 14.53 -8.77
CA ILE A 220 5.60 14.27 -10.20
C ILE A 220 4.94 12.96 -10.59
N LEU A 221 3.98 13.00 -11.53
CA LEU A 221 3.38 11.78 -12.07
C LEU A 221 4.30 11.13 -13.10
N VAL A 222 4.77 9.93 -12.81
CA VAL A 222 5.46 9.04 -13.74
C VAL A 222 4.48 7.96 -14.20
N GLN A 223 4.20 7.90 -15.49
CA GLN A 223 3.22 6.94 -16.04
C GLN A 223 3.84 5.55 -16.14
N GLY A 224 3.22 4.56 -15.48
CA GLY A 224 3.56 3.17 -15.59
C GLY A 224 2.91 2.47 -16.79
N ASN A 225 3.16 1.17 -16.95
CA ASN A 225 2.49 0.33 -17.95
C ASN A 225 1.37 -0.52 -17.35
N HIS A 226 1.29 -0.63 -16.02
CA HIS A 226 0.19 -1.30 -15.33
C HIS A 226 -1.01 -0.38 -15.08
N ASP A 227 -0.79 0.91 -14.85
CA ASP A 227 -1.76 1.80 -14.23
C ASP A 227 -1.87 3.20 -14.86
N ARG A 228 -1.54 3.35 -16.12
CA ARG A 228 -1.42 4.65 -16.80
C ARG A 228 -2.63 5.55 -16.61
N THR A 229 -3.84 5.02 -16.82
CA THR A 229 -5.10 5.77 -16.74
C THR A 229 -5.45 6.05 -15.28
N LYS A 230 -5.36 5.02 -14.43
CA LYS A 230 -5.66 5.10 -13.01
C LYS A 230 -4.75 6.10 -12.29
N SER A 231 -3.44 6.05 -12.54
CA SER A 231 -2.46 6.98 -11.99
C SER A 231 -2.68 8.43 -12.43
N PHE A 232 -3.14 8.65 -13.67
CA PHE A 232 -3.50 10.00 -14.14
C PHE A 232 -4.67 10.58 -13.34
N TYR A 233 -5.74 9.81 -13.14
CA TYR A 233 -6.88 10.25 -12.33
C TYR A 233 -6.49 10.42 -10.87
N LEU A 234 -5.66 9.55 -10.33
CA LEU A 234 -5.11 9.67 -8.98
C LEU A 234 -4.37 11.00 -8.80
N ALA A 235 -3.42 11.33 -9.68
CA ALA A 235 -2.65 12.56 -9.61
C ALA A 235 -3.56 13.81 -9.75
N HIS A 236 -4.60 13.74 -10.59
CA HIS A 236 -5.59 14.80 -10.69
C HIS A 236 -6.40 14.96 -9.40
N ALA A 237 -6.89 13.88 -8.82
CA ALA A 237 -7.64 13.91 -7.57
C ALA A 237 -6.79 14.47 -6.42
N LEU A 238 -5.51 14.07 -6.31
CA LEU A 238 -4.57 14.60 -5.33
C LEU A 238 -4.32 16.10 -5.53
N GLU A 239 -4.12 16.57 -6.77
CA GLU A 239 -3.95 17.99 -7.06
C GLU A 239 -5.17 18.80 -6.62
N VAL A 240 -6.40 18.31 -6.91
CA VAL A 240 -7.65 18.93 -6.48
C VAL A 240 -7.77 18.94 -4.95
N PHE A 241 -7.43 17.83 -4.29
CA PHE A 241 -7.47 17.70 -2.84
C PHE A 241 -6.53 18.71 -2.16
N PHE A 242 -5.30 18.85 -2.66
CA PHE A 242 -4.30 19.75 -2.09
C PHE A 242 -4.34 21.18 -2.67
N LYS A 243 -5.31 21.56 -3.50
CA LYS A 243 -5.40 22.85 -4.19
C LYS A 243 -5.26 24.06 -3.27
N GLY A 244 -5.70 23.94 -2.01
CA GLY A 244 -5.57 25.00 -1.00
C GLY A 244 -4.17 25.18 -0.43
N ASN A 245 -3.27 24.21 -0.61
CA ASN A 245 -1.92 24.24 -0.07
C ASN A 245 -0.90 24.66 -1.14
N LYS A 246 -0.48 25.94 -1.10
CA LYS A 246 0.46 26.51 -2.09
C LYS A 246 1.88 25.92 -2.03
N LYS A 247 2.20 25.17 -0.98
CA LYS A 247 3.51 24.49 -0.83
C LYS A 247 3.62 23.23 -1.67
N ILE A 248 2.48 22.66 -2.09
CA ILE A 248 2.42 21.41 -2.84
C ILE A 248 2.10 21.71 -4.29
N LYS A 249 2.99 21.32 -5.19
CA LYS A 249 2.85 21.49 -6.64
C LYS A 249 2.81 20.13 -7.32
N PHE A 250 2.01 20.02 -8.39
CA PHE A 250 1.87 18.81 -9.16
C PHE A 250 2.38 19.01 -10.60
N LYS A 251 3.18 18.04 -11.08
CA LYS A 251 3.57 17.89 -12.48
C LYS A 251 2.92 16.61 -13.01
N ARG A 252 1.84 16.74 -13.77
CA ARG A 252 1.05 15.61 -14.30
C ARG A 252 0.68 15.72 -15.77
N GLU A 253 1.48 16.44 -16.54
CA GLU A 253 1.30 16.63 -17.98
C GLU A 253 1.26 15.28 -18.72
N HIS A 254 0.60 15.23 -19.87
CA HIS A 254 0.54 14.04 -20.71
C HIS A 254 1.87 13.82 -21.44
N SER A 255 2.88 13.37 -20.70
CA SER A 255 4.18 13.00 -21.25
C SER A 255 4.69 11.74 -20.55
N THR A 256 5.34 10.87 -21.28
CA THR A 256 6.01 9.68 -20.72
C THR A 256 7.31 10.04 -20.00
N THR A 257 7.83 11.25 -20.23
CA THR A 257 9.02 11.78 -19.57
C THR A 257 8.65 12.96 -18.68
N LYS A 258 9.23 13.01 -17.51
CA LYS A 258 9.16 14.16 -16.60
C LYS A 258 10.56 14.52 -16.17
N TYR A 259 10.73 15.72 -15.64
CA TYR A 259 12.00 16.13 -15.04
C TYR A 259 11.80 17.19 -13.96
N THR A 260 12.80 17.32 -13.12
CA THR A 260 12.98 18.45 -12.22
C THR A 260 14.44 18.90 -12.23
N ILE A 261 14.69 20.10 -11.72
CA ILE A 261 16.03 20.65 -11.50
C ILE A 261 16.21 20.90 -10.02
N LEU A 262 17.20 20.27 -9.43
CA LEU A 262 17.62 20.50 -8.06
C LEU A 262 19.06 21.06 -8.09
N GLY A 263 19.19 22.35 -7.77
CA GLY A 263 20.45 23.07 -7.93
C GLY A 263 20.97 22.99 -9.38
N ASN A 264 22.13 22.37 -9.57
CA ASN A 264 22.75 22.18 -10.90
C ASN A 264 22.48 20.79 -11.50
N THR A 265 21.59 20.03 -10.88
CA THR A 265 21.30 18.64 -11.26
C THR A 265 19.97 18.53 -12.00
N PHE A 266 19.99 17.98 -13.19
CA PHE A 266 18.80 17.52 -13.90
C PHE A 266 18.45 16.12 -13.40
N ILE A 267 17.20 15.90 -13.00
CA ILE A 267 16.66 14.60 -12.66
C ILE A 267 15.49 14.30 -13.61
N GLY A 268 15.68 13.34 -14.48
CA GLY A 268 14.67 12.84 -15.41
C GLY A 268 13.95 11.62 -14.84
N TYR A 269 12.66 11.50 -15.16
CA TYR A 269 11.81 10.36 -14.75
C TYR A 269 11.21 9.71 -15.99
N HIS A 270 11.35 8.41 -16.08
CA HIS A 270 10.74 7.56 -17.09
C HIS A 270 10.42 6.21 -16.47
N HIS A 271 9.33 5.56 -16.85
CA HIS A 271 8.97 4.27 -16.24
C HIS A 271 10.07 3.21 -16.44
N GLY A 272 10.69 3.14 -17.60
CA GLY A 272 11.77 2.17 -17.85
C GLY A 272 11.45 1.16 -18.94
N ASN A 273 10.27 1.21 -19.54
CA ASN A 273 9.85 0.33 -20.64
C ASN A 273 10.49 0.67 -22.00
N CYS A 274 11.75 1.08 -22.00
CA CYS A 274 12.58 1.36 -23.18
C CYS A 274 14.00 0.84 -22.97
N LYS A 275 14.84 0.95 -24.01
CA LYS A 275 16.26 0.66 -23.86
C LYS A 275 16.94 1.74 -23.03
N ILE A 276 17.68 1.35 -22.01
CA ILE A 276 18.39 2.27 -21.10
C ILE A 276 19.33 3.21 -21.87
N GLU A 277 19.96 2.72 -22.91
CA GLU A 277 20.89 3.46 -23.77
C GLU A 277 20.22 4.61 -24.53
N ASP A 278 18.89 4.58 -24.68
CA ASP A 278 18.12 5.62 -25.38
C ASP A 278 17.70 6.77 -24.45
N LEU A 279 17.66 6.55 -23.13
CA LEU A 279 17.20 7.54 -22.16
C LEU A 279 17.92 8.89 -22.27
N PRO A 280 19.26 8.98 -22.39
CA PRO A 280 19.93 10.26 -22.58
C PRO A 280 19.46 11.02 -23.82
N LEU A 281 19.23 10.31 -24.92
CA LEU A 281 18.76 10.91 -26.15
C LEU A 281 17.31 11.37 -26.05
N ILE A 282 16.47 10.59 -25.41
CA ILE A 282 15.05 10.93 -25.14
C ILE A 282 14.96 12.27 -24.44
N PHE A 283 15.71 12.49 -23.37
CA PHE A 283 15.70 13.76 -22.62
C PHE A 283 16.39 14.91 -23.36
N ALA A 284 17.47 14.63 -24.09
CA ALA A 284 18.20 15.64 -24.84
C ALA A 284 17.41 16.17 -26.05
N THR A 285 16.50 15.38 -26.62
CA THR A 285 15.73 15.75 -27.83
C THR A 285 14.28 16.13 -27.52
N ASN A 286 13.78 15.85 -26.34
CA ASN A 286 12.43 16.24 -25.96
C ASN A 286 12.34 17.78 -25.83
N LYS A 287 11.34 18.39 -26.50
CA LYS A 287 11.18 19.87 -26.56
C LYS A 287 11.04 20.52 -25.17
N ASP A 288 10.47 19.80 -24.20
CA ASP A 288 10.20 20.33 -22.86
C ASP A 288 11.42 20.23 -21.93
N SER A 289 12.31 19.25 -22.17
CA SER A 289 13.45 18.98 -21.28
C SER A 289 14.81 19.33 -21.86
N SER A 290 14.96 19.44 -23.19
CA SER A 290 16.26 19.56 -23.86
C SER A 290 17.11 20.73 -23.39
N VAL A 291 16.50 21.90 -23.17
CA VAL A 291 17.23 23.09 -22.68
C VAL A 291 17.71 22.87 -21.26
N ALA A 292 16.85 22.38 -20.38
CA ALA A 292 17.20 22.10 -18.99
C ALA A 292 18.27 20.99 -18.89
N PHE A 293 18.12 19.94 -19.73
CA PHE A 293 19.07 18.85 -19.82
C PHE A 293 20.46 19.33 -20.31
N GLY A 294 20.49 20.21 -21.33
CA GLY A 294 21.72 20.76 -21.86
C GLY A 294 22.48 21.65 -20.86
N ASN A 295 21.74 22.47 -20.09
CA ASN A 295 22.30 23.41 -19.14
C ASN A 295 22.73 22.80 -17.80
N ALA A 296 22.23 21.60 -17.47
CA ALA A 296 22.56 20.97 -16.20
C ALA A 296 24.03 20.53 -16.14
N LEU A 297 24.67 20.70 -14.99
CA LEU A 297 26.01 20.19 -14.74
C LEU A 297 26.01 18.68 -14.54
N TYR A 298 25.04 18.18 -13.79
CA TYR A 298 24.84 16.76 -13.51
C TYR A 298 23.52 16.29 -14.09
N ARG A 299 23.47 15.06 -14.59
CA ARG A 299 22.28 14.46 -15.21
C ARG A 299 22.03 13.10 -14.64
N HIS A 300 20.87 12.94 -14.02
CA HIS A 300 20.38 11.68 -13.50
C HIS A 300 19.06 11.34 -14.21
N VAL A 301 18.81 10.05 -14.41
CA VAL A 301 17.51 9.53 -14.86
C VAL A 301 17.12 8.37 -13.97
N HIS A 302 15.94 8.46 -13.40
CA HIS A 302 15.37 7.45 -12.51
C HIS A 302 14.26 6.69 -13.23
N THR A 303 14.28 5.35 -13.10
CA THR A 303 13.32 4.44 -13.75
C THR A 303 12.82 3.38 -12.78
N GLY A 304 11.73 2.70 -13.13
CA GLY A 304 11.21 1.47 -12.52
C GLY A 304 11.22 0.29 -13.50
N ASP A 305 10.08 -0.42 -13.65
CA ASP A 305 9.74 -1.48 -14.60
C ASP A 305 10.44 -2.84 -14.38
N LYS A 306 11.71 -2.87 -14.02
CA LYS A 306 12.48 -4.13 -13.94
C LYS A 306 12.58 -4.73 -12.54
N HIS A 307 12.01 -4.08 -11.54
CA HIS A 307 11.89 -4.54 -10.15
C HIS A 307 13.20 -4.84 -9.41
N HIS A 308 14.36 -4.50 -9.97
CA HIS A 308 15.65 -4.68 -9.31
C HIS A 308 16.49 -3.41 -9.40
N TYR A 309 17.33 -3.19 -8.39
CA TYR A 309 18.22 -2.04 -8.40
C TYR A 309 19.32 -2.19 -9.45
N MET A 310 19.52 -1.14 -10.22
CA MET A 310 20.67 -1.01 -11.13
C MET A 310 21.10 0.46 -11.16
N ALA A 311 22.41 0.69 -11.19
CA ALA A 311 22.99 2.00 -11.49
C ALA A 311 24.01 1.86 -12.62
N LYS A 312 23.85 2.67 -13.67
CA LYS A 312 24.72 2.64 -14.86
C LYS A 312 24.95 4.07 -15.34
N GLU A 313 26.15 4.36 -15.79
CA GLU A 313 26.45 5.61 -16.48
C GLU A 313 26.38 5.39 -18.00
N VAL A 314 25.61 6.20 -18.70
CA VAL A 314 25.39 6.11 -20.13
C VAL A 314 25.48 7.49 -20.72
N LYS A 315 26.49 7.71 -21.59
CA LYS A 315 26.68 8.98 -22.31
C LYS A 315 26.65 10.23 -21.41
N GLY A 316 27.28 10.15 -20.23
CA GLY A 316 27.34 11.25 -19.28
C GLY A 316 26.06 11.46 -18.46
N VAL A 317 25.15 10.50 -18.46
CA VAL A 317 23.94 10.47 -17.63
C VAL A 317 24.00 9.29 -16.69
N ARG A 318 23.82 9.53 -15.41
CA ARG A 318 23.68 8.47 -14.41
C ARG A 318 22.23 7.97 -14.40
N ILE A 319 22.04 6.73 -14.79
CA ILE A 319 20.73 6.08 -14.80
C ILE A 319 20.63 5.19 -13.58
N GLN A 320 19.56 5.36 -12.81
CA GLN A 320 19.24 4.55 -11.64
C GLN A 320 17.86 3.93 -11.83
N GLN A 321 17.83 2.62 -11.84
CA GLN A 321 16.60 1.84 -11.83
C GLN A 321 16.27 1.50 -10.39
N MET A 322 15.06 1.84 -9.96
CA MET A 322 14.60 1.60 -8.59
C MET A 322 14.16 0.14 -8.44
N PRO A 323 14.44 -0.47 -7.28
CA PRO A 323 13.87 -1.77 -6.96
C PRO A 323 12.36 -1.63 -6.69
N SER A 324 11.62 -2.72 -6.92
CA SER A 324 10.22 -2.80 -6.53
C SER A 324 10.06 -2.86 -5.03
N LEU A 325 9.02 -2.21 -4.52
CA LEU A 325 8.58 -2.36 -3.14
C LEU A 325 7.61 -3.54 -2.96
N SER A 326 7.12 -4.12 -4.06
CA SER A 326 6.07 -5.14 -4.01
C SER A 326 6.58 -6.58 -3.84
N GLY A 327 7.86 -6.81 -3.64
CA GLY A 327 8.43 -8.14 -3.41
C GLY A 327 8.45 -9.02 -4.67
#